data_40c7e883dbd0eecb3722d6fa65e169e1
#
_entry.id   40c7e883dbd0eecb3722d6fa65e169e1
#
_cell.length_a   1.000
_cell.length_b   1.000
_cell.length_c   1.000
_cell.angle_alpha   90.00
_cell.angle_beta   90.00
_cell.angle_gamma   90.00
#
_symmetry.space_group_name_H-M   'P 1'
#
loop_
_entity.id
_entity.type
_entity.pdbx_description
1 polymer ?
#
loop_
_entity_poly.entity_id
_entity_poly.type
_entity_poly.pdbx_seq_one_letter_code
_entity_poly.pdbx_strand_id
1 'polypeptide(L)'
;MAIFKVEGGRRLHGEITPQGAKNEALQIICATLLTEEKVVVNNIPQILDIIQLIDLLQAMGVKVERLSEDSYSFCAKDINLDYLASDDYRNRCARLRGSVMIVGPLLARFGVGYIPKPGGDKIGRRRLDTHFIGFQKLGAEFDFDVAESFFTVKAKELKGTYMLLDEASVTGTANIVMAAVLAKGKTTIYNAACEPYLQQLCKMLNRMGAKISGVGSNLLEIEGVESLGGTTHTMLPDMIEVGSFIGMAAMNRSELTIKGVSFENLGIIPAQFARLGIAMERRGDDLYIPQQDHYSIESFIDGSIMTIADAPWPGLTPDLLSIFLVVATQAKGTVLIHQKMFESRLFFVDKLIDMGAQIILCDPHRAAVIGQDHQHQLRAAKMSSPDIRAGVALLIAAMSADGVSTIQNIDQIDRGYRDIEGRLNAIGANIIRLDE
;
A
#
# COMPACT_ATOMS: atom_id res chain seq x y z
N MET A 1 -17.17 -4.24 -17.99
CA MET A 1 -16.37 -4.20 -16.74
C MET A 1 -15.97 -5.62 -16.38
N ALA A 2 -14.70 -5.85 -16.03
CA ALA A 2 -14.28 -7.19 -15.67
C ALA A 2 -14.89 -7.63 -14.33
N ILE A 3 -15.20 -8.94 -14.24
CA ILE A 3 -15.79 -9.55 -13.04
C ILE A 3 -15.04 -10.85 -12.69
N PHE A 4 -15.03 -11.21 -11.42
CA PHE A 4 -14.66 -12.55 -10.97
C PHE A 4 -15.89 -13.40 -10.67
N LYS A 5 -15.88 -14.65 -11.16
CA LYS A 5 -16.69 -15.73 -10.61
C LYS A 5 -15.79 -16.60 -9.75
N VAL A 6 -16.13 -16.74 -8.47
CA VAL A 6 -15.31 -17.42 -7.46
C VAL A 6 -16.10 -18.60 -6.92
N GLU A 7 -15.63 -19.81 -7.18
CA GLU A 7 -16.14 -21.03 -6.53
C GLU A 7 -15.48 -21.17 -5.16
N GLY A 8 -16.28 -21.08 -4.11
CA GLY A 8 -15.78 -21.15 -2.74
C GLY A 8 -15.60 -22.57 -2.20
N GLY A 9 -15.10 -22.67 -0.96
CA GLY A 9 -14.93 -23.92 -0.25
C GLY A 9 -13.72 -24.78 -0.68
N ARG A 10 -12.88 -24.27 -1.60
CA ARG A 10 -11.68 -24.99 -2.05
C ARG A 10 -10.50 -24.70 -1.12
N ARG A 11 -9.75 -25.76 -0.76
CA ARG A 11 -8.49 -25.60 -0.01
C ARG A 11 -7.35 -25.26 -0.94
N LEU A 12 -6.49 -24.36 -0.49
CA LEU A 12 -5.26 -23.98 -1.17
C LEU A 12 -4.12 -24.87 -0.70
N HIS A 13 -3.18 -25.20 -1.60
CA HIS A 13 -2.01 -26.01 -1.32
C HIS A 13 -0.79 -25.55 -2.11
N GLY A 14 0.38 -25.63 -1.50
CA GLY A 14 1.64 -25.35 -2.17
C GLY A 14 2.31 -24.06 -1.72
N GLU A 15 2.95 -23.39 -2.66
CA GLU A 15 3.77 -22.22 -2.41
C GLU A 15 3.28 -21.01 -3.21
N ILE A 16 3.33 -19.84 -2.60
CA ILE A 16 3.03 -18.57 -3.26
C ILE A 16 4.09 -17.52 -2.91
N THR A 17 4.53 -16.76 -3.90
CA THR A 17 5.53 -15.71 -3.71
C THR A 17 4.85 -14.34 -3.77
N PRO A 18 5.02 -13.47 -2.76
CA PRO A 18 4.51 -12.10 -2.81
C PRO A 18 5.18 -11.30 -3.92
N GLN A 19 4.42 -10.41 -4.54
CA GLN A 19 4.98 -9.42 -5.47
C GLN A 19 5.75 -8.33 -4.72
N GLY A 20 6.47 -7.47 -5.46
CA GLY A 20 7.10 -6.28 -4.90
C GLY A 20 6.08 -5.31 -4.29
N ALA A 21 6.48 -4.58 -3.24
CA ALA A 21 5.60 -3.72 -2.47
C ALA A 21 5.10 -2.52 -3.28
N LYS A 22 3.80 -2.43 -3.50
CA LYS A 22 3.16 -1.30 -4.20
C LYS A 22 3.54 0.06 -3.62
N ASN A 23 3.45 0.19 -2.30
CA ASN A 23 3.67 1.46 -1.61
C ASN A 23 5.15 1.88 -1.65
N GLU A 24 6.07 0.94 -1.78
CA GLU A 24 7.48 1.19 -2.04
C GLU A 24 7.70 1.64 -3.49
N ALA A 25 7.12 0.92 -4.45
CA ALA A 25 7.26 1.23 -5.86
C ALA A 25 6.87 2.66 -6.20
N LEU A 26 5.76 3.17 -5.63
CA LEU A 26 5.32 4.55 -5.84
C LEU A 26 6.37 5.58 -5.39
N GLN A 27 7.12 5.30 -4.33
CA GLN A 27 8.16 6.19 -3.81
C GLN A 27 9.47 6.05 -4.58
N ILE A 28 9.94 4.81 -4.76
CA ILE A 28 11.22 4.48 -5.40
C ILE A 28 11.25 4.94 -6.87
N ILE A 29 10.16 4.71 -7.61
CA ILE A 29 10.06 5.11 -9.02
C ILE A 29 10.06 6.64 -9.14
N CYS A 30 9.34 7.36 -8.26
CA CYS A 30 9.39 8.82 -8.26
C CYS A 30 10.78 9.36 -7.86
N ALA A 31 11.49 8.71 -6.94
CA ALA A 31 12.82 9.11 -6.51
C ALA A 31 13.87 9.01 -7.63
N THR A 32 13.63 8.23 -8.69
CA THR A 32 14.53 8.20 -9.87
C THR A 32 14.64 9.54 -10.58
N LEU A 33 13.66 10.43 -10.40
CA LEU A 33 13.69 11.80 -10.92
C LEU A 33 14.76 12.69 -10.25
N LEU A 34 15.31 12.28 -9.11
CA LEU A 34 16.30 13.07 -8.35
C LEU A 34 17.70 13.05 -8.97
N THR A 35 17.97 12.22 -9.97
CA THR A 35 19.28 12.11 -10.62
C THR A 35 19.16 12.03 -12.14
N GLU A 36 20.24 12.44 -12.83
CA GLU A 36 20.39 12.23 -14.28
C GLU A 36 20.99 10.87 -14.61
N GLU A 37 21.58 10.22 -13.60
CA GLU A 37 22.22 8.93 -13.77
C GLU A 37 21.19 7.79 -13.81
N LYS A 38 21.62 6.65 -14.35
CA LYS A 38 20.78 5.45 -14.45
C LYS A 38 20.50 4.84 -13.07
N VAL A 39 19.23 4.65 -12.76
CA VAL A 39 18.75 3.91 -11.59
C VAL A 39 18.09 2.62 -12.07
N VAL A 40 18.52 1.48 -11.53
CA VAL A 40 17.92 0.16 -11.81
C VAL A 40 17.06 -0.24 -10.62
N VAL A 41 15.81 -0.62 -10.87
CA VAL A 41 14.87 -1.07 -9.86
C VAL A 41 14.37 -2.47 -10.20
N ASN A 42 14.53 -3.40 -9.26
CA ASN A 42 14.12 -4.79 -9.37
C ASN A 42 12.90 -5.07 -8.48
N ASN A 43 12.17 -6.15 -8.79
CA ASN A 43 10.97 -6.59 -8.09
C ASN A 43 9.84 -5.54 -8.17
N ILE A 44 9.69 -4.87 -9.31
CA ILE A 44 8.60 -3.92 -9.56
C ILE A 44 7.29 -4.69 -9.80
N PRO A 45 6.23 -4.46 -9.00
CA PRO A 45 4.96 -5.14 -9.19
C PRO A 45 4.29 -4.69 -10.50
N GLN A 46 3.87 -5.66 -11.31
CA GLN A 46 3.18 -5.43 -12.57
C GLN A 46 1.67 -5.22 -12.31
N ILE A 47 1.34 -4.12 -11.64
CA ILE A 47 -0.02 -3.72 -11.28
C ILE A 47 -0.40 -2.41 -11.94
N LEU A 48 -1.68 -2.19 -12.13
CA LEU A 48 -2.21 -1.05 -12.92
C LEU A 48 -1.66 0.31 -12.46
N ASP A 49 -1.66 0.58 -11.15
CA ASP A 49 -1.18 1.87 -10.61
C ASP A 49 0.31 2.10 -10.90
N ILE A 50 1.13 1.05 -10.90
CA ILE A 50 2.58 1.17 -11.15
C ILE A 50 2.88 1.30 -12.63
N ILE A 51 2.18 0.56 -13.49
CA ILE A 51 2.29 0.70 -14.95
C ILE A 51 1.92 2.13 -15.35
N GLN A 52 0.80 2.67 -14.84
CA GLN A 52 0.40 4.05 -15.10
C GLN A 52 1.42 5.09 -14.62
N LEU A 53 2.11 4.85 -13.48
CA LEU A 53 3.18 5.73 -13.02
C LEU A 53 4.38 5.69 -13.96
N ILE A 54 4.80 4.52 -14.41
CA ILE A 54 5.90 4.36 -15.36
C ILE A 54 5.57 5.07 -16.68
N ASP A 55 4.36 4.90 -17.21
CA ASP A 55 3.88 5.56 -18.42
C ASP A 55 3.85 7.08 -18.27
N LEU A 56 3.49 7.58 -17.09
CA LEU A 56 3.52 9.02 -16.79
C LEU A 56 4.96 9.54 -16.80
N LEU A 57 5.91 8.86 -16.18
CA LEU A 57 7.32 9.26 -16.18
C LEU A 57 7.91 9.24 -17.60
N GLN A 58 7.56 8.23 -18.42
CA GLN A 58 7.97 8.19 -19.82
C GLN A 58 7.43 9.39 -20.62
N ALA A 59 6.17 9.75 -20.41
CA ALA A 59 5.56 10.93 -21.03
C ALA A 59 6.23 12.24 -20.61
N MET A 60 6.80 12.28 -19.38
CA MET A 60 7.59 13.40 -18.88
C MET A 60 9.01 13.46 -19.46
N GLY A 61 9.45 12.44 -20.24
CA GLY A 61 10.79 12.38 -20.83
C GLY A 61 11.77 11.47 -20.12
N VAL A 62 11.36 10.73 -19.09
CA VAL A 62 12.22 9.71 -18.47
C VAL A 62 12.45 8.57 -19.45
N LYS A 63 13.71 8.25 -19.73
CA LYS A 63 14.04 7.06 -20.49
C LYS A 63 13.89 5.84 -19.61
N VAL A 64 12.92 4.98 -19.93
CA VAL A 64 12.63 3.73 -19.21
C VAL A 64 12.95 2.55 -20.12
N GLU A 65 13.74 1.60 -19.61
CA GLU A 65 14.06 0.36 -20.29
C GLU A 65 13.63 -0.82 -19.41
N ARG A 66 12.83 -1.72 -19.93
CA ARG A 66 12.47 -2.97 -19.25
C ARG A 66 13.60 -3.97 -19.41
N LEU A 67 14.21 -4.39 -18.31
CA LEU A 67 15.36 -5.31 -18.29
C LEU A 67 14.92 -6.78 -18.13
N SER A 68 13.85 -7.01 -17.35
CA SER A 68 13.21 -8.32 -17.18
C SER A 68 11.71 -8.14 -16.96
N GLU A 69 11.01 -9.17 -16.54
CA GLU A 69 9.57 -9.10 -16.25
C GLU A 69 9.24 -8.03 -15.21
N ASP A 70 10.07 -7.91 -14.15
CA ASP A 70 9.85 -7.07 -12.98
C ASP A 70 11.03 -6.12 -12.68
N SER A 71 11.96 -5.95 -13.65
CA SER A 71 13.13 -5.10 -13.51
C SER A 71 13.17 -4.04 -14.60
N TYR A 72 13.41 -2.79 -14.18
CA TYR A 72 13.44 -1.64 -15.07
C TYR A 72 14.63 -0.74 -14.77
N SER A 73 15.14 -0.05 -15.78
CA SER A 73 16.06 1.07 -15.57
C SER A 73 15.39 2.38 -15.94
N PHE A 74 15.72 3.41 -15.17
CA PHE A 74 15.21 4.77 -15.30
C PHE A 74 16.37 5.73 -15.47
N CYS A 75 16.25 6.67 -16.41
CA CYS A 75 17.21 7.76 -16.60
C CYS A 75 16.41 9.06 -16.83
N ALA A 76 16.45 9.97 -15.86
CA ALA A 76 15.68 11.21 -15.84
C ALA A 76 16.53 12.42 -16.25
N LYS A 77 17.36 12.28 -17.29
CA LYS A 77 18.24 13.36 -17.79
C LYS A 77 17.46 14.46 -18.51
N ASP A 78 16.56 14.05 -19.41
CA ASP A 78 15.91 14.95 -20.37
C ASP A 78 14.41 15.12 -20.01
N ILE A 79 14.13 15.74 -18.87
CA ILE A 79 12.75 15.99 -18.41
C ILE A 79 12.13 17.14 -19.18
N ASN A 80 10.94 16.90 -19.76
CA ASN A 80 10.13 17.94 -20.42
C ASN A 80 9.26 18.67 -19.41
N LEU A 81 9.72 19.83 -18.93
CA LEU A 81 8.99 20.63 -17.96
C LEU A 81 7.70 21.26 -18.53
N ASP A 82 7.66 21.54 -19.84
CA ASP A 82 6.45 22.10 -20.49
C ASP A 82 5.30 21.09 -20.47
N TYR A 83 5.61 19.79 -20.52
CA TYR A 83 4.60 18.74 -20.43
C TYR A 83 3.82 18.76 -19.11
N LEU A 84 4.43 19.21 -18.00
CA LEU A 84 3.79 19.27 -16.68
C LEU A 84 2.58 20.23 -16.63
N ALA A 85 2.52 21.21 -17.55
CA ALA A 85 1.39 22.14 -17.68
C ALA A 85 0.30 21.61 -18.63
N SER A 86 0.48 20.45 -19.25
CA SER A 86 -0.46 19.91 -20.25
C SER A 86 -1.69 19.26 -19.62
N ASP A 87 -2.78 19.21 -20.40
CA ASP A 87 -3.99 18.49 -20.01
C ASP A 87 -3.75 16.97 -19.90
N ASP A 88 -2.85 16.40 -20.72
CA ASP A 88 -2.52 14.97 -20.60
C ASP A 88 -1.87 14.65 -19.26
N TYR A 89 -0.90 15.48 -18.80
CA TYR A 89 -0.32 15.34 -17.47
C TYR A 89 -1.39 15.39 -16.37
N ARG A 90 -2.28 16.39 -16.40
CA ARG A 90 -3.36 16.57 -15.43
C ARG A 90 -4.29 15.35 -15.41
N ASN A 91 -4.70 14.86 -16.59
CA ASN A 91 -5.60 13.71 -16.71
C ASN A 91 -4.97 12.42 -16.20
N ARG A 92 -3.68 12.18 -16.44
CA ARG A 92 -2.94 11.02 -15.91
C ARG A 92 -2.80 11.09 -14.39
N CYS A 93 -2.41 12.25 -13.88
CA CYS A 93 -2.30 12.47 -12.42
C CYS A 93 -3.65 12.33 -11.70
N ALA A 94 -4.75 12.77 -12.30
CA ALA A 94 -6.07 12.65 -11.72
C ALA A 94 -6.55 11.20 -11.55
N ARG A 95 -5.97 10.26 -12.31
CA ARG A 95 -6.29 8.82 -12.19
C ARG A 95 -5.43 8.12 -11.15
N LEU A 96 -4.26 8.66 -10.83
CA LEU A 96 -3.25 8.04 -9.98
C LEU A 96 -2.90 8.93 -8.79
N ARG A 97 -3.34 8.55 -7.58
CA ARG A 97 -2.99 9.34 -6.38
C ARG A 97 -1.48 9.39 -6.12
N GLY A 98 -0.76 8.32 -6.43
CA GLY A 98 0.70 8.25 -6.28
C GLY A 98 1.46 9.31 -7.08
N SER A 99 0.83 9.94 -8.09
CA SER A 99 1.43 11.01 -8.89
C SER A 99 1.88 12.22 -8.06
N VAL A 100 1.28 12.46 -6.89
CA VAL A 100 1.73 13.52 -5.98
C VAL A 100 3.20 13.36 -5.54
N MET A 101 3.72 12.13 -5.56
CA MET A 101 5.10 11.83 -5.19
C MET A 101 6.15 12.36 -6.18
N ILE A 102 5.73 12.76 -7.38
CA ILE A 102 6.59 13.36 -8.39
C ILE A 102 7.03 14.78 -7.98
N VAL A 103 6.24 15.46 -7.16
CA VAL A 103 6.41 16.89 -6.85
C VAL A 103 7.71 17.17 -6.08
N GLY A 104 8.02 16.37 -5.06
CA GLY A 104 9.25 16.53 -4.27
C GLY A 104 10.52 16.50 -5.12
N PRO A 105 10.72 15.45 -5.94
CA PRO A 105 11.85 15.37 -6.86
C PRO A 105 11.92 16.51 -7.88
N LEU A 106 10.81 16.88 -8.49
CA LEU A 106 10.78 17.97 -9.46
C LEU A 106 11.11 19.31 -8.81
N LEU A 107 10.56 19.57 -7.63
CA LEU A 107 10.83 20.78 -6.87
C LEU A 107 12.32 20.85 -6.48
N ALA A 108 12.91 19.72 -6.07
CA ALA A 108 14.30 19.64 -5.69
C ALA A 108 15.29 19.91 -6.84
N ARG A 109 15.01 19.34 -8.03
CA ARG A 109 15.91 19.48 -9.18
C ARG A 109 15.63 20.70 -10.07
N PHE A 110 14.36 21.05 -10.25
CA PHE A 110 13.94 22.03 -11.25
C PHE A 110 13.27 23.26 -10.64
N GLY A 111 13.04 23.27 -9.34
CA GLY A 111 12.40 24.40 -8.65
C GLY A 111 10.92 24.58 -8.98
N VAL A 112 10.28 23.60 -9.64
CA VAL A 112 8.87 23.67 -10.04
C VAL A 112 8.20 22.31 -9.93
N GLY A 113 6.93 22.31 -9.55
CA GLY A 113 6.07 21.12 -9.55
C GLY A 113 4.61 21.52 -9.72
N TYR A 114 3.79 20.57 -10.14
CA TYR A 114 2.36 20.75 -10.34
C TYR A 114 1.58 19.67 -9.60
N ILE A 115 0.61 20.06 -8.80
CA ILE A 115 -0.24 19.15 -8.03
C ILE A 115 -1.67 19.30 -8.54
N PRO A 116 -2.12 18.42 -9.45
CA PRO A 116 -3.52 18.35 -9.82
C PRO A 116 -4.32 17.73 -8.67
N LYS A 117 -5.65 17.89 -8.71
CA LYS A 117 -6.53 17.19 -7.77
C LYS A 117 -6.32 15.67 -7.93
N PRO A 118 -5.72 14.99 -6.94
CA PRO A 118 -5.36 13.58 -7.10
C PRO A 118 -6.60 12.69 -7.06
N GLY A 119 -6.60 11.65 -7.90
CA GLY A 119 -7.56 10.55 -7.87
C GLY A 119 -7.28 9.56 -6.74
N GLY A 120 -7.71 8.31 -6.93
CA GLY A 120 -7.45 7.17 -6.05
C GLY A 120 -8.68 6.66 -5.31
N ASP A 121 -8.46 5.76 -4.34
CA ASP A 121 -9.53 5.07 -3.61
C ASP A 121 -10.42 6.02 -2.82
N LYS A 122 -11.73 5.71 -2.80
CA LYS A 122 -12.74 6.44 -2.04
C LYS A 122 -12.86 5.87 -0.61
N ILE A 123 -11.81 6.02 0.19
CA ILE A 123 -11.70 5.52 1.57
C ILE A 123 -11.86 6.61 2.64
N GLY A 124 -12.47 7.72 2.28
CA GLY A 124 -12.62 8.92 3.11
C GLY A 124 -11.77 10.09 2.61
N ARG A 125 -11.80 11.18 3.36
CA ARG A 125 -11.08 12.41 3.02
C ARG A 125 -9.58 12.22 3.28
N ARG A 126 -8.77 12.37 2.24
CA ARG A 126 -7.31 12.22 2.29
C ARG A 126 -6.67 13.55 1.89
N ARG A 127 -6.30 14.33 2.89
CA ARG A 127 -5.68 15.64 2.72
C ARG A 127 -4.27 15.53 2.16
N LEU A 128 -3.78 16.62 1.59
CA LEU A 128 -2.39 16.79 1.13
C LEU A 128 -1.65 17.85 1.97
N ASP A 129 -2.25 18.28 3.07
CA ASP A 129 -1.74 19.38 3.90
C ASP A 129 -0.30 19.13 4.34
N THR A 130 0.05 17.90 4.76
CA THR A 130 1.42 17.55 5.15
C THR A 130 2.43 17.80 4.04
N HIS A 131 2.07 17.49 2.77
CA HIS A 131 2.94 17.80 1.62
C HIS A 131 3.14 19.31 1.47
N PHE A 132 2.06 20.08 1.51
CA PHE A 132 2.10 21.53 1.35
C PHE A 132 2.90 22.20 2.46
N ILE A 133 2.61 21.85 3.72
CA ILE A 133 3.30 22.39 4.89
C ILE A 133 4.80 22.08 4.80
N GLY A 134 5.16 20.85 4.45
CA GLY A 134 6.56 20.44 4.31
C GLY A 134 7.30 21.24 3.25
N PHE A 135 6.71 21.39 2.06
CA PHE A 135 7.33 22.20 0.99
C PHE A 135 7.43 23.68 1.33
N GLN A 136 6.39 24.27 1.97
CA GLN A 136 6.45 25.65 2.44
C GLN A 136 7.55 25.86 3.48
N LYS A 137 7.72 24.90 4.40
CA LYS A 137 8.80 24.94 5.39
C LYS A 137 10.18 24.90 4.74
N LEU A 138 10.35 24.18 3.62
CA LEU A 138 11.57 24.17 2.83
C LEU A 138 11.73 25.44 1.96
N GLY A 139 10.76 26.35 1.94
CA GLY A 139 10.81 27.63 1.21
C GLY A 139 10.12 27.64 -0.14
N ALA A 140 9.25 26.66 -0.42
CA ALA A 140 8.43 26.68 -1.63
C ALA A 140 7.19 27.58 -1.47
N GLU A 141 6.77 28.16 -2.58
CA GLU A 141 5.56 28.98 -2.72
C GLU A 141 4.53 28.22 -3.54
N PHE A 142 3.25 28.42 -3.21
CA PHE A 142 2.12 27.80 -3.89
C PHE A 142 1.25 28.85 -4.55
N ASP A 143 0.86 28.57 -5.79
CA ASP A 143 -0.15 29.31 -6.52
C ASP A 143 -1.27 28.34 -6.91
N PHE A 144 -2.53 28.67 -6.60
CA PHE A 144 -3.68 27.84 -6.89
C PHE A 144 -4.48 28.40 -8.05
N ASP A 145 -4.52 27.66 -9.14
CA ASP A 145 -5.41 27.95 -10.25
C ASP A 145 -6.82 27.43 -9.97
N VAL A 146 -7.75 28.36 -9.69
CA VAL A 146 -9.14 28.02 -9.35
C VAL A 146 -9.88 27.41 -10.54
N ALA A 147 -9.62 27.88 -11.75
CA ALA A 147 -10.30 27.42 -12.96
C ALA A 147 -9.90 25.98 -13.31
N GLU A 148 -8.62 25.68 -13.18
CA GLU A 148 -8.03 24.38 -13.54
C GLU A 148 -7.94 23.41 -12.36
N SER A 149 -8.24 23.86 -11.13
CA SER A 149 -8.21 23.06 -9.90
C SER A 149 -6.88 22.35 -9.66
N PHE A 150 -5.76 23.02 -9.88
CA PHE A 150 -4.43 22.52 -9.56
C PHE A 150 -3.54 23.54 -8.87
N PHE A 151 -2.50 23.06 -8.17
CA PHE A 151 -1.49 23.90 -7.56
C PHE A 151 -0.21 23.89 -8.37
N THR A 152 0.35 25.07 -8.61
CA THR A 152 1.73 25.23 -9.02
C THR A 152 2.59 25.46 -7.78
N VAL A 153 3.68 24.71 -7.67
CA VAL A 153 4.64 24.79 -6.56
C VAL A 153 5.95 25.28 -7.14
N LYS A 154 6.55 26.32 -6.57
CA LYS A 154 7.81 26.90 -7.04
C LYS A 154 8.75 27.18 -5.89
N ALA A 155 10.04 27.00 -6.11
CA ALA A 155 11.10 27.42 -5.21
C ALA A 155 12.32 27.86 -5.99
N LYS A 156 12.91 29.00 -5.63
CA LYS A 156 14.21 29.40 -6.19
C LYS A 156 15.35 28.54 -5.62
N GLU A 157 15.24 28.21 -4.36
CA GLU A 157 16.19 27.39 -3.61
C GLU A 157 15.44 26.77 -2.43
N LEU A 158 15.56 25.46 -2.25
CA LEU A 158 15.07 24.80 -1.06
C LEU A 158 16.10 24.91 0.07
N LYS A 159 15.62 25.20 1.29
CA LYS A 159 16.46 25.37 2.48
C LYS A 159 16.04 24.42 3.58
N GLY A 160 17.04 23.74 4.13
CA GLY A 160 16.85 22.87 5.27
C GLY A 160 16.27 23.61 6.47
N THR A 161 15.39 22.95 7.19
CA THR A 161 14.66 23.51 8.34
C THR A 161 14.24 22.40 9.31
N TYR A 162 13.87 22.80 10.53
CA TYR A 162 13.14 21.92 11.45
C TYR A 162 11.65 21.95 11.14
N MET A 163 11.02 20.76 11.10
CA MET A 163 9.58 20.62 11.00
C MET A 163 9.04 19.51 11.88
N LEU A 164 7.96 19.81 12.59
CA LEU A 164 7.10 18.83 13.24
C LEU A 164 5.89 18.63 12.33
N LEU A 165 5.67 17.39 11.87
CA LEU A 165 4.52 17.04 11.06
C LEU A 165 3.29 16.87 11.96
N ASP A 166 2.15 17.34 11.50
CA ASP A 166 0.84 17.20 12.18
C ASP A 166 0.34 15.76 12.20
N GLU A 167 0.75 14.95 11.21
CA GLU A 167 0.49 13.52 11.13
C GLU A 167 1.71 12.75 10.61
N ALA A 168 1.86 11.49 10.98
CA ALA A 168 2.86 10.59 10.41
C ALA A 168 2.44 10.12 9.00
N SER A 169 2.32 11.07 8.08
CA SER A 169 1.92 10.82 6.71
C SER A 169 3.03 10.13 5.92
N VAL A 170 2.78 8.93 5.40
CA VAL A 170 3.77 8.17 4.61
C VAL A 170 4.16 8.92 3.36
N THR A 171 3.18 9.30 2.54
CA THR A 171 3.44 10.00 1.27
C THR A 171 3.94 11.42 1.49
N GLY A 172 3.47 12.09 2.54
CA GLY A 172 3.97 13.41 2.95
C GLY A 172 5.43 13.35 3.35
N THR A 173 5.79 12.43 4.26
CA THR A 173 7.19 12.25 4.68
C THR A 173 8.09 11.91 3.50
N ALA A 174 7.70 10.95 2.67
CA ALA A 174 8.52 10.54 1.52
C ALA A 174 8.74 11.69 0.53
N ASN A 175 7.72 12.48 0.25
CA ASN A 175 7.81 13.61 -0.66
C ASN A 175 8.69 14.73 -0.10
N ILE A 176 8.59 15.00 1.22
CA ILE A 176 9.46 15.96 1.92
C ILE A 176 10.91 15.47 1.92
N VAL A 177 11.15 14.18 2.20
CA VAL A 177 12.49 13.58 2.14
C VAL A 177 13.10 13.77 0.76
N MET A 178 12.36 13.45 -0.31
CA MET A 178 12.83 13.62 -1.69
C MET A 178 13.12 15.08 -2.05
N ALA A 179 12.40 16.04 -1.47
CA ALA A 179 12.70 17.45 -1.64
C ALA A 179 13.92 17.88 -0.81
N ALA A 180 14.06 17.38 0.42
CA ALA A 180 15.06 17.80 1.37
C ALA A 180 16.49 17.30 1.04
N VAL A 181 16.64 16.17 0.34
CA VAL A 181 17.97 15.60 0.02
C VAL A 181 18.83 16.52 -0.85
N LEU A 182 18.22 17.43 -1.62
CA LEU A 182 18.92 18.44 -2.42
C LEU A 182 18.72 19.87 -1.85
N ALA A 183 18.06 20.03 -0.70
CA ALA A 183 17.89 21.33 -0.05
C ALA A 183 19.18 21.79 0.60
N LYS A 184 19.43 23.10 0.62
CA LYS A 184 20.64 23.66 1.21
C LYS A 184 20.60 23.62 2.74
N GLY A 185 21.58 22.95 3.35
CA GLY A 185 21.69 22.83 4.80
C GLY A 185 21.00 21.58 5.36
N LYS A 186 20.68 21.62 6.65
CA LYS A 186 20.11 20.48 7.40
C LYS A 186 18.60 20.59 7.53
N THR A 187 17.88 19.53 7.20
CA THR A 187 16.45 19.35 7.47
C THR A 187 16.26 18.34 8.59
N THR A 188 15.43 18.67 9.57
CA THR A 188 14.98 17.75 10.63
C THR A 188 13.47 17.58 10.50
N ILE A 189 13.02 16.33 10.32
CA ILE A 189 11.59 15.98 10.25
C ILE A 189 11.24 15.17 11.50
N TYR A 190 10.40 15.73 12.36
CA TYR A 190 9.88 15.05 13.53
C TYR A 190 8.42 14.63 13.29
N ASN A 191 8.01 13.52 13.87
CA ASN A 191 6.76 12.81 13.57
C ASN A 191 6.71 12.30 12.11
N ALA A 192 7.90 11.93 11.57
CA ALA A 192 8.01 11.30 10.28
C ALA A 192 7.36 9.90 10.29
N ALA A 193 6.77 9.49 9.20
CA ALA A 193 6.41 8.09 8.98
C ALA A 193 7.69 7.22 8.92
N CYS A 194 7.58 5.96 9.35
CA CYS A 194 8.75 5.06 9.41
C CYS A 194 8.45 3.62 8.96
N GLU A 195 7.46 3.45 8.10
CA GLU A 195 7.11 2.19 7.46
C GLU A 195 8.30 1.60 6.68
N PRO A 196 8.39 0.27 6.53
CA PRO A 196 9.48 -0.40 5.83
C PRO A 196 9.77 0.18 4.44
N TYR A 197 8.74 0.49 3.66
CA TYR A 197 8.89 1.05 2.31
C TYR A 197 9.47 2.49 2.33
N LEU A 198 9.19 3.30 3.35
CA LEU A 198 9.85 4.60 3.53
C LEU A 198 11.31 4.44 3.96
N GLN A 199 11.59 3.46 4.82
CA GLN A 199 12.97 3.12 5.17
C GLN A 199 13.78 2.73 3.94
N GLN A 200 13.18 1.96 3.01
CA GLN A 200 13.82 1.56 1.76
C GLN A 200 14.09 2.76 0.85
N LEU A 201 13.16 3.72 0.77
CA LEU A 201 13.41 4.99 0.08
C LEU A 201 14.64 5.70 0.65
N CYS A 202 14.71 5.89 1.96
CA CYS A 202 15.87 6.53 2.61
C CYS A 202 17.16 5.75 2.37
N LYS A 203 17.14 4.42 2.45
CA LYS A 203 18.29 3.55 2.18
C LYS A 203 18.75 3.65 0.71
N MET A 204 17.81 3.70 -0.24
CA MET A 204 18.12 3.89 -1.66
C MET A 204 18.76 5.27 -1.89
N LEU A 205 18.17 6.34 -1.35
CA LEU A 205 18.72 7.70 -1.48
C LEU A 205 20.12 7.81 -0.87
N ASN A 206 20.38 7.17 0.28
CA ASN A 206 21.73 7.13 0.87
C ASN A 206 22.74 6.40 -0.04
N ARG A 207 22.35 5.31 -0.72
CA ARG A 207 23.22 4.67 -1.73
C ARG A 207 23.46 5.56 -2.95
N MET A 208 22.52 6.47 -3.27
CA MET A 208 22.67 7.48 -4.32
C MET A 208 23.55 8.66 -3.90
N GLY A 209 23.97 8.73 -2.63
CA GLY A 209 24.84 9.78 -2.10
C GLY A 209 24.15 10.78 -1.16
N ALA A 210 22.87 10.60 -0.84
CA ALA A 210 22.20 11.41 0.18
C ALA A 210 22.77 11.12 1.58
N LYS A 211 22.49 12.04 2.51
CA LYS A 211 22.92 11.93 3.90
C LYS A 211 21.69 11.97 4.82
N ILE A 212 21.04 10.83 4.98
CA ILE A 212 19.84 10.66 5.80
C ILE A 212 20.17 9.79 6.99
N SER A 213 19.89 10.25 8.21
CA SER A 213 20.00 9.51 9.47
C SER A 213 18.65 9.40 10.16
N GLY A 214 18.55 8.56 11.21
CA GLY A 214 17.29 8.28 11.90
C GLY A 214 16.33 7.35 11.14
N VAL A 215 16.80 6.68 10.09
CA VAL A 215 15.98 5.76 9.28
C VAL A 215 15.39 4.66 10.15
N GLY A 216 14.06 4.50 10.08
CA GLY A 216 13.31 3.56 10.91
C GLY A 216 12.77 4.17 12.21
N SER A 217 13.01 5.45 12.45
CA SER A 217 12.41 6.20 13.55
C SER A 217 11.51 7.32 13.05
N ASN A 218 10.77 7.94 13.96
CA ASN A 218 9.93 9.10 13.65
C ASN A 218 10.68 10.44 13.62
N LEU A 219 12.00 10.39 13.74
CA LEU A 219 12.89 11.56 13.66
C LEU A 219 13.93 11.31 12.56
N LEU A 220 13.80 12.02 11.45
CA LEU A 220 14.73 11.98 10.34
C LEU A 220 15.57 13.26 10.32
N GLU A 221 16.85 13.10 10.09
CA GLU A 221 17.78 14.20 9.83
C GLU A 221 18.39 14.02 8.45
N ILE A 222 18.34 15.06 7.65
CA ILE A 222 18.78 15.06 6.26
C ILE A 222 19.74 16.23 6.05
N GLU A 223 20.95 15.95 5.64
CA GLU A 223 21.89 16.96 5.21
C GLU A 223 21.86 17.02 3.67
N GLY A 224 21.46 18.15 3.13
CA GLY A 224 21.32 18.31 1.68
C GLY A 224 22.66 18.19 0.96
N VAL A 225 22.62 17.62 -0.25
CA VAL A 225 23.77 17.43 -1.13
C VAL A 225 23.54 18.13 -2.46
N GLU A 226 24.60 18.40 -3.22
CA GLU A 226 24.50 19.12 -4.51
C GLU A 226 23.89 18.25 -5.61
N SER A 227 24.15 16.93 -5.59
CA SER A 227 23.64 15.99 -6.59
C SER A 227 23.58 14.57 -6.04
N LEU A 228 22.79 13.73 -6.68
CA LEU A 228 22.68 12.30 -6.40
C LEU A 228 23.18 11.50 -7.61
N GLY A 229 23.81 10.35 -7.35
CA GLY A 229 24.26 9.38 -8.35
C GLY A 229 23.21 8.33 -8.69
N GLY A 230 23.58 7.43 -9.60
CA GLY A 230 22.81 6.24 -9.94
C GLY A 230 22.95 5.14 -8.87
N THR A 231 22.03 4.17 -8.91
CA THR A 231 22.07 3.00 -8.02
C THR A 231 21.28 1.82 -8.59
N THR A 232 21.43 0.67 -7.94
CA THR A 232 20.50 -0.47 -8.09
C THR A 232 19.75 -0.69 -6.79
N HIS A 233 18.45 -0.87 -6.90
CA HIS A 233 17.56 -1.13 -5.75
C HIS A 233 16.67 -2.34 -6.04
N THR A 234 16.52 -3.22 -5.07
CA THR A 234 15.55 -4.32 -5.11
C THR A 234 14.50 -4.05 -4.03
N MET A 235 13.24 -3.96 -4.46
CA MET A 235 12.13 -3.67 -3.56
C MET A 235 11.80 -4.86 -2.66
N LEU A 236 11.27 -4.57 -1.48
CA LEU A 236 10.75 -5.56 -0.57
C LEU A 236 9.52 -6.28 -1.17
N PRO A 237 9.25 -7.53 -0.74
CA PRO A 237 7.96 -8.14 -0.97
C PRO A 237 6.85 -7.33 -0.29
N ASP A 238 5.65 -7.34 -0.87
CA ASP A 238 4.52 -6.57 -0.32
C ASP A 238 3.97 -7.24 0.95
N MET A 239 4.24 -6.64 2.11
CA MET A 239 3.75 -7.12 3.41
C MET A 239 2.21 -7.18 3.48
N ILE A 240 1.52 -6.37 2.66
CA ILE A 240 0.05 -6.38 2.61
C ILE A 240 -0.42 -7.63 1.86
N GLU A 241 0.26 -8.01 0.79
CA GLU A 241 -0.02 -9.25 0.07
C GLU A 241 0.29 -10.47 0.94
N VAL A 242 1.40 -10.44 1.70
CA VAL A 242 1.71 -11.49 2.70
C VAL A 242 0.55 -11.65 3.70
N GLY A 243 0.07 -10.55 4.29
CA GLY A 243 -1.07 -10.58 5.22
C GLY A 243 -2.35 -11.09 4.56
N SER A 244 -2.58 -10.76 3.28
CA SER A 244 -3.72 -11.27 2.52
C SER A 244 -3.65 -12.79 2.32
N PHE A 245 -2.46 -13.33 2.01
CA PHE A 245 -2.27 -14.78 1.86
C PHE A 245 -2.40 -15.54 3.19
N ILE A 246 -1.97 -14.94 4.31
CA ILE A 246 -2.26 -15.50 5.64
C ILE A 246 -3.77 -15.60 5.84
N GLY A 247 -4.50 -14.53 5.54
CA GLY A 247 -5.96 -14.50 5.63
C GLY A 247 -6.64 -15.53 4.73
N MET A 248 -6.18 -15.69 3.49
CA MET A 248 -6.67 -16.70 2.54
C MET A 248 -6.46 -18.12 3.07
N ALA A 249 -5.25 -18.43 3.57
CA ALA A 249 -4.95 -19.75 4.13
C ALA A 249 -5.86 -20.06 5.32
N ALA A 250 -6.04 -19.13 6.24
CA ALA A 250 -6.89 -19.32 7.42
C ALA A 250 -8.35 -19.56 7.05
N MET A 251 -8.94 -18.67 6.23
CA MET A 251 -10.36 -18.72 5.84
C MET A 251 -10.70 -19.98 5.05
N ASN A 252 -9.77 -20.46 4.21
CA ASN A 252 -9.96 -21.68 3.40
C ASN A 252 -9.45 -22.96 4.09
N ARG A 253 -9.05 -22.89 5.38
CA ARG A 253 -8.53 -24.05 6.14
C ARG A 253 -7.43 -24.77 5.35
N SER A 254 -6.50 -24.01 4.81
CA SER A 254 -5.50 -24.42 3.83
C SER A 254 -4.14 -24.59 4.48
N GLU A 255 -3.29 -25.35 3.81
CA GLU A 255 -1.85 -25.43 4.07
C GLU A 255 -1.12 -24.62 3.00
N LEU A 256 -0.33 -23.62 3.39
CA LEU A 256 0.31 -22.70 2.46
C LEU A 256 1.70 -22.30 2.92
N THR A 257 2.67 -22.27 2.00
CA THR A 257 3.97 -21.63 2.22
C THR A 257 4.04 -20.32 1.45
N ILE A 258 4.21 -19.20 2.16
CA ILE A 258 4.46 -17.89 1.55
C ILE A 258 5.97 -17.70 1.49
N LYS A 259 6.52 -17.58 0.27
CA LYS A 259 7.97 -17.55 0.02
C LYS A 259 8.53 -16.15 0.16
N GLY A 260 9.74 -16.06 0.74
CA GLY A 260 10.53 -14.83 0.72
C GLY A 260 9.79 -13.61 1.29
N VAL A 261 9.18 -13.76 2.47
CA VAL A 261 8.28 -12.72 3.05
C VAL A 261 9.02 -11.50 3.59
N SER A 262 10.35 -11.52 3.64
CA SER A 262 11.16 -10.50 4.31
C SER A 262 10.72 -10.31 5.78
N PHE A 263 10.85 -11.37 6.57
CA PHE A 263 10.24 -11.49 7.89
C PHE A 263 10.53 -10.31 8.82
N GLU A 264 11.73 -9.73 8.72
CA GLU A 264 12.16 -8.57 9.51
C GLU A 264 11.35 -7.29 9.20
N ASN A 265 10.71 -7.24 8.03
CA ASN A 265 9.91 -6.10 7.59
C ASN A 265 8.40 -6.31 7.73
N LEU A 266 7.95 -7.43 8.30
CA LEU A 266 6.52 -7.69 8.56
C LEU A 266 6.00 -6.99 9.81
N GLY A 267 6.88 -6.54 10.71
CA GLY A 267 6.50 -5.88 11.97
C GLY A 267 5.53 -6.71 12.79
N ILE A 268 4.43 -6.09 13.21
CA ILE A 268 3.43 -6.73 14.10
C ILE A 268 2.48 -7.70 13.36
N ILE A 269 2.49 -7.77 12.02
CA ILE A 269 1.50 -8.52 11.23
C ILE A 269 1.38 -9.98 11.68
N PRO A 270 2.46 -10.80 11.78
CA PRO A 270 2.33 -12.19 12.22
C PRO A 270 1.77 -12.31 13.65
N ALA A 271 2.21 -11.45 14.57
CA ALA A 271 1.73 -11.47 15.94
C ALA A 271 0.24 -11.14 16.05
N GLN A 272 -0.27 -10.24 15.22
CA GLN A 272 -1.70 -9.92 15.20
C GLN A 272 -2.54 -11.08 14.64
N PHE A 273 -2.09 -11.78 13.61
CA PHE A 273 -2.76 -12.99 13.13
C PHE A 273 -2.72 -14.12 14.17
N ALA A 274 -1.59 -14.31 14.89
CA ALA A 274 -1.49 -15.26 15.98
C ALA A 274 -2.53 -15.00 17.07
N ARG A 275 -2.86 -13.74 17.36
CA ARG A 275 -3.93 -13.37 18.32
C ARG A 275 -5.34 -13.73 17.84
N LEU A 276 -5.55 -13.90 16.53
CA LEU A 276 -6.78 -14.50 16.00
C LEU A 276 -6.75 -16.05 16.07
N GLY A 277 -5.65 -16.64 16.55
CA GLY A 277 -5.46 -18.09 16.67
C GLY A 277 -4.84 -18.75 15.43
N ILE A 278 -4.31 -17.95 14.49
CA ILE A 278 -3.68 -18.49 13.27
C ILE A 278 -2.27 -19.01 13.63
N ALA A 279 -2.04 -20.29 13.45
CA ALA A 279 -0.72 -20.89 13.61
C ALA A 279 0.15 -20.58 12.39
N MET A 280 1.38 -20.22 12.65
CA MET A 280 2.38 -19.90 11.63
C MET A 280 3.75 -20.38 12.08
N GLU A 281 4.57 -20.83 11.15
CA GLU A 281 5.93 -21.28 11.39
C GLU A 281 6.89 -20.54 10.45
N ARG A 282 7.90 -19.92 11.02
CA ARG A 282 8.99 -19.30 10.23
C ARG A 282 9.96 -20.38 9.75
N ARG A 283 10.16 -20.48 8.44
CA ARG A 283 11.11 -21.40 7.79
C ARG A 283 12.14 -20.61 6.99
N GLY A 284 13.15 -20.09 7.70
CA GLY A 284 14.10 -19.14 7.09
C GLY A 284 13.45 -17.79 6.85
N ASP A 285 13.34 -17.38 5.58
CA ASP A 285 12.59 -16.17 5.16
C ASP A 285 11.20 -16.52 4.57
N ASP A 286 10.79 -17.79 4.64
CA ASP A 286 9.46 -18.23 4.27
C ASP A 286 8.54 -18.32 5.49
N LEU A 287 7.25 -18.12 5.26
CA LEU A 287 6.22 -18.29 6.28
C LEU A 287 5.30 -19.46 5.93
N TYR A 288 5.35 -20.50 6.75
CA TYR A 288 4.47 -21.66 6.61
C TYR A 288 3.24 -21.53 7.49
N ILE A 289 2.08 -21.77 6.90
CA ILE A 289 0.78 -21.76 7.57
C ILE A 289 0.25 -23.17 7.50
N PRO A 290 0.19 -23.91 8.62
CA PRO A 290 -0.39 -25.26 8.65
C PRO A 290 -1.89 -25.19 8.45
N GLN A 291 -2.46 -26.27 7.93
CA GLN A 291 -3.90 -26.42 7.89
C GLN A 291 -4.50 -26.36 9.30
N GLN A 292 -5.51 -25.53 9.47
CA GLN A 292 -6.29 -25.42 10.70
C GLN A 292 -7.79 -25.45 10.37
N ASP A 293 -8.52 -26.36 10.99
CA ASP A 293 -9.98 -26.43 10.86
C ASP A 293 -10.68 -25.46 11.84
N HIS A 294 -9.98 -25.09 12.93
CA HIS A 294 -10.46 -24.17 13.97
C HIS A 294 -9.32 -23.24 14.42
N TYR A 295 -9.65 -22.00 14.68
CA TYR A 295 -8.75 -21.04 15.31
C TYR A 295 -9.55 -20.10 16.23
N SER A 296 -8.95 -19.74 17.38
CA SER A 296 -9.66 -19.05 18.46
C SER A 296 -9.02 -17.71 18.75
N ILE A 297 -9.86 -16.69 18.84
CA ILE A 297 -9.45 -15.33 19.19
C ILE A 297 -9.00 -15.31 20.64
N GLU A 298 -7.83 -14.72 20.92
CA GLU A 298 -7.36 -14.48 22.28
C GLU A 298 -8.22 -13.42 22.97
N SER A 299 -8.32 -13.50 24.29
CA SER A 299 -8.84 -12.40 25.14
C SER A 299 -7.67 -11.55 25.66
N PHE A 300 -7.95 -10.34 26.14
CA PHE A 300 -6.99 -9.62 26.96
C PHE A 300 -6.71 -10.38 28.27
N ILE A 301 -5.63 -10.00 28.97
CA ILE A 301 -5.19 -10.70 30.20
C ILE A 301 -6.29 -10.71 31.27
N ASP A 302 -7.14 -9.70 31.32
CA ASP A 302 -8.28 -9.59 32.23
C ASP A 302 -9.54 -10.34 31.76
N GLY A 303 -9.46 -11.06 30.62
CA GLY A 303 -10.58 -11.79 30.01
C GLY A 303 -11.51 -10.92 29.17
N SER A 304 -11.24 -9.62 29.02
CA SER A 304 -12.07 -8.75 28.19
C SER A 304 -11.89 -9.02 26.68
N ILE A 305 -12.88 -8.58 25.91
CA ILE A 305 -12.90 -8.76 24.45
C ILE A 305 -11.72 -8.02 23.80
N MET A 306 -10.96 -8.73 22.98
CA MET A 306 -9.84 -8.18 22.27
C MET A 306 -10.27 -7.10 21.27
N THR A 307 -9.44 -6.07 21.14
CA THR A 307 -9.55 -5.05 20.10
C THR A 307 -8.36 -5.15 19.16
N ILE A 308 -8.62 -5.22 17.85
CA ILE A 308 -7.61 -5.03 16.80
C ILE A 308 -7.84 -3.65 16.20
N ALA A 309 -6.82 -2.80 16.29
CA ALA A 309 -6.88 -1.43 15.78
C ALA A 309 -5.67 -1.13 14.88
N ASP A 310 -5.90 -0.34 13.83
CA ASP A 310 -4.82 0.21 13.04
C ASP A 310 -4.11 1.36 13.77
N ALA A 311 -2.85 1.54 13.42
CA ALA A 311 -2.02 2.64 13.94
C ALA A 311 -0.84 2.89 12.97
N PRO A 312 -0.21 4.08 13.02
CA PRO A 312 1.06 4.31 12.35
C PRO A 312 2.11 3.27 12.72
N TRP A 313 2.97 2.93 11.79
CA TRP A 313 4.06 1.98 12.02
C TRP A 313 4.89 2.33 13.27
N PRO A 314 5.30 1.36 14.11
CA PRO A 314 5.18 -0.10 13.91
C PRO A 314 3.84 -0.73 14.35
N GLY A 315 2.79 0.05 14.51
CA GLY A 315 1.44 -0.48 14.72
C GLY A 315 0.91 -1.20 13.48
N LEU A 316 -0.32 -1.75 13.61
CA LEU A 316 -0.95 -2.48 12.52
C LEU A 316 -1.34 -1.54 11.38
N THR A 317 -0.86 -1.85 10.17
CA THR A 317 -1.21 -1.08 8.98
C THR A 317 -2.72 -1.11 8.70
N PRO A 318 -3.34 0.05 8.39
CA PRO A 318 -4.77 0.13 8.06
C PRO A 318 -5.14 -0.68 6.81
N ASP A 319 -4.17 -0.98 5.94
CA ASP A 319 -4.40 -1.73 4.71
C ASP A 319 -4.73 -3.20 4.94
N LEU A 320 -4.44 -3.76 6.11
CA LEU A 320 -4.79 -5.14 6.47
C LEU A 320 -6.05 -5.26 7.34
N LEU A 321 -6.59 -4.16 7.84
CA LEU A 321 -7.70 -4.23 8.80
C LEU A 321 -8.93 -4.95 8.24
N SER A 322 -9.23 -4.77 6.95
CA SER A 322 -10.30 -5.49 6.25
C SER A 322 -10.06 -7.00 6.19
N ILE A 323 -8.79 -7.43 6.06
CA ILE A 323 -8.42 -8.85 6.07
C ILE A 323 -8.61 -9.44 7.46
N PHE A 324 -8.15 -8.74 8.52
CA PHE A 324 -8.38 -9.15 9.91
C PHE A 324 -9.87 -9.30 10.22
N LEU A 325 -10.69 -8.37 9.75
CA LEU A 325 -12.14 -8.41 9.93
C LEU A 325 -12.74 -9.65 9.28
N VAL A 326 -12.40 -9.94 8.04
CA VAL A 326 -12.91 -11.14 7.32
C VAL A 326 -12.45 -12.42 8.02
N VAL A 327 -11.17 -12.54 8.38
CA VAL A 327 -10.63 -13.72 9.08
C VAL A 327 -11.36 -13.94 10.42
N ALA A 328 -11.65 -12.87 11.14
CA ALA A 328 -12.37 -12.95 12.41
C ALA A 328 -13.79 -13.53 12.26
N THR A 329 -14.45 -13.40 11.10
CA THR A 329 -15.81 -13.94 10.91
C THR A 329 -15.89 -15.46 11.07
N GLN A 330 -14.79 -16.16 10.83
CA GLN A 330 -14.72 -17.62 10.92
C GLN A 330 -13.85 -18.10 12.10
N ALA A 331 -13.31 -17.21 12.92
CA ALA A 331 -12.64 -17.56 14.17
C ALA A 331 -13.66 -17.99 15.25
N LYS A 332 -13.21 -18.64 16.31
CA LYS A 332 -14.00 -18.83 17.52
C LYS A 332 -13.80 -17.68 18.47
N GLY A 333 -14.88 -16.98 18.85
CA GLY A 333 -14.83 -15.86 19.78
C GLY A 333 -15.31 -14.53 19.20
N THR A 334 -15.04 -13.44 19.89
CA THR A 334 -15.48 -12.09 19.51
C THR A 334 -14.31 -11.14 19.52
N VAL A 335 -14.25 -10.22 18.55
CA VAL A 335 -13.24 -9.17 18.48
C VAL A 335 -13.87 -7.84 18.05
N LEU A 336 -13.38 -6.76 18.61
CA LEU A 336 -13.68 -5.41 18.12
C LEU A 336 -12.62 -4.98 17.11
N ILE A 337 -13.03 -4.74 15.88
CA ILE A 337 -12.19 -4.12 14.85
C ILE A 337 -12.38 -2.60 14.94
N HIS A 338 -11.29 -1.87 15.13
CA HIS A 338 -11.33 -0.43 15.30
C HIS A 338 -10.41 0.25 14.29
N GLN A 339 -11.02 0.88 13.30
CA GLN A 339 -10.32 1.69 12.32
C GLN A 339 -10.14 3.12 12.81
N LYS A 340 -8.89 3.56 13.00
CA LYS A 340 -8.55 4.89 13.54
C LYS A 340 -8.08 5.86 12.46
N MET A 341 -7.47 5.35 11.39
CA MET A 341 -6.72 6.19 10.44
C MET A 341 -7.52 6.67 9.23
N PHE A 342 -8.68 6.04 8.91
CA PHE A 342 -9.51 6.41 7.77
C PHE A 342 -11.00 6.40 8.11
N GLU A 343 -11.81 7.15 7.34
CA GLU A 343 -13.21 7.38 7.68
C GLU A 343 -14.19 6.35 7.09
N SER A 344 -13.80 5.60 6.04
CA SER A 344 -14.76 4.86 5.21
C SER A 344 -14.34 3.44 4.82
N ARG A 345 -13.41 2.83 5.55
CA ARG A 345 -12.92 1.49 5.19
C ARG A 345 -13.81 0.33 5.63
N LEU A 346 -14.78 0.55 6.52
CA LEU A 346 -15.67 -0.50 7.05
C LEU A 346 -17.00 -0.64 6.28
N PHE A 347 -17.28 0.18 5.29
CA PHE A 347 -18.56 0.12 4.55
C PHE A 347 -18.78 -1.18 3.76
N PHE A 348 -17.74 -1.94 3.45
CA PHE A 348 -17.87 -3.25 2.81
C PHE A 348 -18.47 -4.32 3.71
N VAL A 349 -18.56 -4.08 5.01
CA VAL A 349 -19.07 -5.00 6.04
C VAL A 349 -20.50 -5.45 5.72
N ASP A 350 -21.34 -4.59 5.14
CA ASP A 350 -22.69 -4.93 4.72
C ASP A 350 -22.71 -6.16 3.81
N LYS A 351 -21.70 -6.31 2.91
CA LYS A 351 -21.60 -7.45 2.03
C LYS A 351 -21.27 -8.75 2.77
N LEU A 352 -20.47 -8.67 3.82
CA LEU A 352 -20.17 -9.82 4.68
C LEU A 352 -21.42 -10.24 5.48
N ILE A 353 -22.22 -9.28 5.95
CA ILE A 353 -23.49 -9.54 6.64
C ILE A 353 -24.46 -10.22 5.66
N ASP A 354 -24.56 -9.75 4.43
CA ASP A 354 -25.36 -10.40 3.36
C ASP A 354 -24.93 -11.87 3.14
N MET A 355 -23.61 -12.14 3.26
CA MET A 355 -23.04 -13.49 3.17
C MET A 355 -23.30 -14.35 4.43
N GLY A 356 -23.85 -13.78 5.49
CA GLY A 356 -24.18 -14.48 6.73
C GLY A 356 -23.17 -14.28 7.87
N ALA A 357 -22.20 -13.39 7.73
CA ALA A 357 -21.30 -13.04 8.83
C ALA A 357 -22.06 -12.35 9.97
N GLN A 358 -21.69 -12.66 11.22
CA GLN A 358 -22.26 -12.02 12.41
C GLN A 358 -21.40 -10.81 12.80
N ILE A 359 -21.81 -9.65 12.33
CA ILE A 359 -21.10 -8.39 12.57
C ILE A 359 -22.06 -7.32 13.04
N ILE A 360 -21.67 -6.58 14.06
CA ILE A 360 -22.37 -5.37 14.51
C ILE A 360 -21.50 -4.17 14.11
N LEU A 361 -21.94 -3.40 13.13
CA LEU A 361 -21.31 -2.13 12.78
C LEU A 361 -21.74 -1.09 13.81
N CYS A 362 -20.84 -0.80 14.77
CA CYS A 362 -21.14 0.13 15.89
C CYS A 362 -21.20 1.58 15.40
N ASP A 363 -20.28 1.94 14.52
CA ASP A 363 -20.18 3.25 13.86
C ASP A 363 -19.25 3.13 12.63
N PRO A 364 -18.95 4.20 11.85
CA PRO A 364 -18.08 4.14 10.68
C PRO A 364 -16.66 3.61 10.95
N HIS A 365 -16.24 3.60 12.22
CA HIS A 365 -14.88 3.26 12.64
C HIS A 365 -14.77 1.94 13.41
N ARG A 366 -15.88 1.38 13.91
CA ARG A 366 -15.85 0.21 14.79
C ARG A 366 -16.88 -0.84 14.38
N ALA A 367 -16.40 -2.08 14.29
CA ALA A 367 -17.24 -3.25 14.05
C ALA A 367 -16.93 -4.35 15.06
N ALA A 368 -17.94 -4.84 15.77
CA ALA A 368 -17.82 -6.02 16.60
C ALA A 368 -18.11 -7.26 15.71
N VAL A 369 -17.14 -8.16 15.62
CA VAL A 369 -17.23 -9.39 14.85
C VAL A 369 -17.41 -10.55 15.82
N ILE A 370 -18.49 -11.32 15.64
CA ILE A 370 -18.77 -12.57 16.35
C ILE A 370 -18.39 -13.70 15.39
N GLY A 371 -17.28 -14.35 15.67
CA GLY A 371 -16.77 -15.43 14.81
C GLY A 371 -17.59 -16.68 14.92
N GLN A 372 -17.74 -17.40 13.82
CA GLN A 372 -18.65 -18.54 13.68
C GLN A 372 -17.93 -19.90 13.77
N ASP A 373 -16.61 -19.94 14.05
CA ASP A 373 -15.80 -21.16 14.25
C ASP A 373 -15.95 -22.17 13.09
N HIS A 374 -16.09 -21.70 11.87
CA HIS A 374 -16.40 -22.49 10.67
C HIS A 374 -17.64 -23.41 10.81
N GLN A 375 -18.49 -23.22 11.82
CA GLN A 375 -19.72 -23.99 12.00
C GLN A 375 -20.83 -23.53 11.04
N HIS A 376 -20.81 -22.25 10.69
CA HIS A 376 -21.69 -21.64 9.72
C HIS A 376 -20.84 -20.97 8.64
N GLN A 377 -20.79 -21.61 7.47
CA GLN A 377 -20.05 -21.06 6.34
C GLN A 377 -20.74 -19.82 5.78
N LEU A 378 -19.92 -18.91 5.25
CA LEU A 378 -20.45 -17.79 4.47
C LEU A 378 -21.15 -18.31 3.23
N ARG A 379 -22.19 -17.61 2.78
CA ARG A 379 -22.95 -17.94 1.58
C ARG A 379 -22.43 -17.15 0.39
N ALA A 380 -22.44 -17.76 -0.79
CA ALA A 380 -22.12 -17.06 -2.02
C ALA A 380 -23.01 -15.84 -2.23
N ALA A 381 -22.43 -14.77 -2.77
CA ALA A 381 -23.12 -13.50 -3.00
C ALA A 381 -22.64 -12.80 -4.28
N LYS A 382 -23.48 -11.87 -4.78
CA LYS A 382 -23.07 -10.90 -5.80
C LYS A 382 -22.61 -9.62 -5.12
N MET A 383 -21.34 -9.24 -5.34
CA MET A 383 -20.67 -8.14 -4.67
C MET A 383 -20.00 -7.21 -5.67
N SER A 384 -19.62 -6.03 -5.25
CA SER A 384 -18.79 -5.11 -6.02
C SER A 384 -17.60 -4.65 -5.17
N SER A 385 -16.41 -4.68 -5.74
CA SER A 385 -15.19 -4.19 -5.07
C SER A 385 -15.24 -2.66 -4.94
N PRO A 386 -15.28 -2.11 -3.71
CA PRO A 386 -15.33 -0.65 -3.52
C PRO A 386 -13.96 0.00 -3.64
N ASP A 387 -12.90 -0.70 -3.27
CA ASP A 387 -11.50 -0.30 -3.30
C ASP A 387 -10.59 -1.55 -3.34
N ILE A 388 -9.27 -1.34 -3.42
CA ILE A 388 -8.28 -2.42 -3.52
C ILE A 388 -8.38 -3.40 -2.34
N ARG A 389 -8.43 -2.90 -1.10
CA ARG A 389 -8.27 -3.70 0.13
C ARG A 389 -9.55 -4.40 0.52
N ALA A 390 -10.67 -3.69 0.46
CA ALA A 390 -11.99 -4.30 0.65
C ALA A 390 -12.29 -5.31 -0.46
N GLY A 391 -11.87 -5.05 -1.71
CA GLY A 391 -12.02 -5.98 -2.82
C GLY A 391 -11.35 -7.33 -2.55
N VAL A 392 -10.11 -7.33 -2.06
CA VAL A 392 -9.42 -8.58 -1.69
C VAL A 392 -10.02 -9.23 -0.45
N ALA A 393 -10.50 -8.45 0.53
CA ALA A 393 -11.24 -9.01 1.67
C ALA A 393 -12.51 -9.73 1.21
N LEU A 394 -13.26 -9.16 0.26
CA LEU A 394 -14.42 -9.81 -0.35
C LEU A 394 -14.04 -11.04 -1.17
N LEU A 395 -12.88 -11.03 -1.85
CA LEU A 395 -12.35 -12.21 -2.55
C LEU A 395 -12.06 -13.34 -1.56
N ILE A 396 -11.41 -13.05 -0.44
CA ILE A 396 -11.16 -14.03 0.64
C ILE A 396 -12.47 -14.62 1.17
N ALA A 397 -13.47 -13.76 1.43
CA ALA A 397 -14.79 -14.22 1.87
C ALA A 397 -15.45 -15.12 0.81
N ALA A 398 -15.40 -14.73 -0.47
CA ALA A 398 -15.97 -15.52 -1.58
C ALA A 398 -15.28 -16.89 -1.74
N MET A 399 -13.95 -16.96 -1.59
CA MET A 399 -13.20 -18.21 -1.67
C MET A 399 -13.55 -19.19 -0.55
N SER A 400 -13.95 -18.69 0.63
CA SER A 400 -14.35 -19.51 1.77
C SER A 400 -15.84 -19.84 1.81
N ALA A 401 -16.66 -19.16 1.00
CA ALA A 401 -18.11 -19.28 1.00
C ALA A 401 -18.61 -20.62 0.40
N ASP A 402 -19.83 -21.01 0.72
CA ASP A 402 -20.50 -22.09 0.03
C ASP A 402 -21.17 -21.58 -1.26
N GLY A 403 -20.82 -22.19 -2.39
CA GLY A 403 -21.32 -21.87 -3.71
C GLY A 403 -20.43 -20.95 -4.54
N VAL A 404 -21.01 -20.30 -5.57
CA VAL A 404 -20.29 -19.45 -6.53
C VAL A 404 -20.65 -17.97 -6.34
N SER A 405 -19.69 -17.17 -5.91
CA SER A 405 -19.84 -15.73 -5.76
C SER A 405 -19.45 -14.98 -7.06
N THR A 406 -20.03 -13.80 -7.26
CA THR A 406 -19.65 -12.88 -8.33
C THR A 406 -19.14 -11.58 -7.74
N ILE A 407 -17.92 -11.16 -8.12
CA ILE A 407 -17.33 -9.89 -7.70
C ILE A 407 -17.19 -9.00 -8.92
N GLN A 408 -17.88 -7.86 -8.89
CA GLN A 408 -17.83 -6.82 -9.92
C GLN A 408 -16.74 -5.78 -9.59
N ASN A 409 -16.39 -4.94 -10.57
CA ASN A 409 -15.43 -3.84 -10.42
C ASN A 409 -14.04 -4.32 -9.94
N ILE A 410 -13.58 -5.45 -10.48
CA ILE A 410 -12.31 -6.07 -10.10
C ILE A 410 -11.09 -5.28 -10.55
N ASP A 411 -11.26 -4.30 -11.45
CA ASP A 411 -10.21 -3.33 -11.80
C ASP A 411 -9.62 -2.67 -10.54
N GLN A 412 -10.41 -2.54 -9.46
CA GLN A 412 -9.89 -2.06 -8.17
C GLN A 412 -8.88 -3.04 -7.57
N ILE A 413 -9.08 -4.34 -7.71
CA ILE A 413 -8.16 -5.39 -7.24
C ILE A 413 -6.87 -5.34 -8.06
N ASP A 414 -6.98 -5.22 -9.38
CA ASP A 414 -5.84 -5.17 -10.32
C ASP A 414 -4.90 -3.98 -10.07
N ARG A 415 -5.39 -2.92 -9.42
CA ARG A 415 -4.57 -1.78 -9.00
C ARG A 415 -3.56 -2.13 -7.90
N GLY A 416 -3.75 -3.23 -7.18
CA GLY A 416 -2.93 -3.61 -6.04
C GLY A 416 -2.41 -5.04 -6.03
N TYR A 417 -2.97 -5.92 -6.83
CA TYR A 417 -2.62 -7.35 -6.88
C TYR A 417 -2.45 -7.79 -8.33
N ARG A 418 -1.27 -8.30 -8.65
CA ARG A 418 -0.94 -8.79 -9.98
C ARG A 418 -1.54 -10.17 -10.20
N ASP A 419 -2.29 -10.36 -11.30
CA ASP A 419 -2.80 -11.66 -11.74
C ASP A 419 -3.23 -12.56 -10.57
N ILE A 420 -4.04 -11.98 -9.66
CA ILE A 420 -4.37 -12.65 -8.40
C ILE A 420 -5.12 -13.95 -8.64
N GLU A 421 -6.02 -13.99 -9.64
CA GLU A 421 -6.77 -15.18 -10.02
C GLU A 421 -5.87 -16.28 -10.58
N GLY A 422 -4.92 -15.96 -11.45
CA GLY A 422 -3.98 -16.95 -12.02
C GLY A 422 -3.10 -17.55 -10.93
N ARG A 423 -2.55 -16.71 -10.05
CA ARG A 423 -1.69 -17.13 -8.94
C ARG A 423 -2.43 -17.99 -7.92
N LEU A 424 -3.67 -17.63 -7.57
CA LEU A 424 -4.48 -18.41 -6.64
C LEU A 424 -4.97 -19.72 -7.27
N ASN A 425 -5.35 -19.72 -8.55
CA ASN A 425 -5.73 -20.93 -9.27
C ASN A 425 -4.57 -21.94 -9.35
N ALA A 426 -3.34 -21.46 -9.49
CA ALA A 426 -2.15 -22.32 -9.49
C ALA A 426 -1.96 -23.09 -8.17
N ILE A 427 -2.53 -22.64 -7.06
CA ILE A 427 -2.47 -23.29 -5.74
C ILE A 427 -3.81 -23.88 -5.31
N GLY A 428 -4.81 -24.01 -6.20
CA GLY A 428 -6.03 -24.78 -5.96
C GLY A 428 -7.33 -23.98 -5.87
N ALA A 429 -7.32 -22.67 -6.03
CA ALA A 429 -8.56 -21.88 -6.15
C ALA A 429 -9.27 -22.18 -7.48
N ASN A 430 -10.52 -21.69 -7.61
CA ASN A 430 -11.24 -21.67 -8.87
C ASN A 430 -11.89 -20.29 -9.06
N ILE A 431 -11.15 -19.41 -9.70
CA ILE A 431 -11.54 -18.03 -9.98
C ILE A 431 -11.52 -17.85 -11.49
N ILE A 432 -12.62 -17.42 -12.06
CA ILE A 432 -12.77 -17.16 -13.50
C ILE A 432 -12.97 -15.67 -13.70
N ARG A 433 -12.06 -15.05 -14.48
CA ARG A 433 -12.21 -13.67 -14.95
C ARG A 433 -13.11 -13.67 -16.19
N LEU A 434 -14.11 -12.79 -16.21
CA LEU A 434 -14.98 -12.55 -17.36
C LEU A 434 -14.94 -11.05 -17.66
N ASP A 435 -14.77 -10.72 -18.93
CA ASP A 435 -14.89 -9.35 -19.45
C ASP A 435 -16.33 -9.16 -19.94
N GLU A 436 -17.09 -8.24 -19.30
CA GLU A 436 -18.44 -7.82 -19.70
C GLU A 436 -18.41 -6.51 -20.50
#